data_a0cb2115df4f0f639a42accac89fd08d
#
_entry.id   a0cb2115df4f0f639a42accac89fd08d
#
_cell.length_a   1.000
_cell.length_b   1.000
_cell.length_c   1.000
_cell.angle_alpha   90.00
_cell.angle_beta   90.00
_cell.angle_gamma   90.00
#
_symmetry.space_group_name_H-M   'P 1'
#
loop_
_entity.id
_entity.type
_entity.pdbx_description
1 polymer ?
#
loop_
_entity_poly.entity_id
_entity_poly.type
_entity_poly.pdbx_seq_one_letter_code
_entity_poly.pdbx_strand_id
1 'polypeptide(L)'
;MTTADDGLLTDLQRVLGDRVRADSAERALLRRDASVFEGGSAGPTCLCETTEEVQQVVRIALAHGRAVVPRGAGTGLAGGAIPLGAPVIISLSRMNRIVEVDTESRIAWVEPGVVNLDLTKHLTPLGYHFAPDPSSQQVCTIGGNVGNNSGGPHCLAYGVTNAHILAIEVVLADGEIVTLGGLDAEPSGYDLRGVFVGGEGMLGITTKVAVRITPNPPAVRTLLLSFDTPRDAAATVSAVIAAGIVPAAMEVMDQRITIAVENYVNVGYPRDAGAVLLAEVDGLPDGVEIDAQRISDIGREYGATDVRQAESDEERMLLWKGRKTAFGAVAQIAPNYYLHDTVVPRSKLADTLEEVYRIADEFDLAVVNVFHAGDGNLHPLLLFNGQEPGIYDRVHAAGAKIVEASLAAGGVLSGEHGIGVEKQPYMHQMFSNDDLDHQERLRHAFDPACRSNPGKVIPVGHSCADIQSLRATPEGVWG
;
A
#
# COMPACT_ATOMS: atom_id res chain seq x y z
N MET A 1 -11.92 1.96 33.11
CA MET A 1 -10.58 2.55 33.13
C MET A 1 -9.94 2.15 34.45
N THR A 2 -8.70 1.70 34.43
CA THR A 2 -7.94 1.40 35.64
C THR A 2 -7.21 2.67 36.10
N THR A 3 -6.79 2.74 37.40
CA THR A 3 -6.02 3.89 37.93
C THR A 3 -4.73 4.17 37.14
N ALA A 4 -4.17 3.16 36.45
CA ALA A 4 -3.00 3.29 35.57
C ALA A 4 -3.34 4.03 34.26
N ASP A 5 -4.56 3.87 33.74
CA ASP A 5 -5.01 4.59 32.54
C ASP A 5 -5.27 6.09 32.85
N ASP A 6 -5.66 6.43 34.06
CA ASP A 6 -5.92 7.82 34.47
C ASP A 6 -4.60 8.64 34.54
N GLY A 7 -3.51 8.02 35.02
CA GLY A 7 -2.17 8.65 35.04
C GLY A 7 -1.64 8.94 33.64
N LEU A 8 -1.69 7.95 32.75
CA LEU A 8 -1.28 8.10 31.34
C LEU A 8 -2.07 9.25 30.66
N LEU A 9 -3.40 9.24 30.79
CA LEU A 9 -4.25 10.25 30.18
C LEU A 9 -3.94 11.66 30.70
N THR A 10 -3.71 11.81 32.00
CA THR A 10 -3.33 13.10 32.62
C THR A 10 -2.02 13.63 32.06
N ASP A 11 -0.99 12.77 31.92
CA ASP A 11 0.31 13.19 31.40
C ASP A 11 0.25 13.56 29.91
N LEU A 12 -0.49 12.80 29.09
CA LEU A 12 -0.72 13.12 27.69
C LEU A 12 -1.50 14.44 27.53
N GLN A 13 -2.54 14.65 28.34
CA GLN A 13 -3.33 15.89 28.31
C GLN A 13 -2.54 17.12 28.76
N ARG A 14 -1.53 16.97 29.62
CA ARG A 14 -0.64 18.08 29.99
C ARG A 14 0.17 18.58 28.81
N VAL A 15 0.50 17.71 27.85
CA VAL A 15 1.25 18.09 26.64
C VAL A 15 0.32 18.59 25.53
N LEU A 16 -0.76 17.86 25.25
CA LEU A 16 -1.58 18.06 24.06
C LEU A 16 -2.95 18.70 24.33
N GLY A 17 -3.34 18.84 25.61
CA GLY A 17 -4.63 19.42 25.98
C GLY A 17 -5.81 18.59 25.43
N ASP A 18 -6.72 19.26 24.75
CA ASP A 18 -7.92 18.70 24.13
C ASP A 18 -7.63 17.88 22.85
N ARG A 19 -6.39 17.87 22.39
CA ARG A 19 -5.92 17.03 21.28
C ARG A 19 -5.66 15.57 21.67
N VAL A 20 -5.90 15.21 22.95
CA VAL A 20 -5.96 13.81 23.39
C VAL A 20 -7.41 13.34 23.35
N ARG A 21 -7.70 12.36 22.52
CA ARG A 21 -9.02 11.74 22.38
C ARG A 21 -9.02 10.37 23.08
N ALA A 22 -9.98 10.13 23.96
CA ALA A 22 -10.04 8.89 24.74
C ALA A 22 -11.47 8.36 24.93
N ASP A 23 -12.45 8.97 24.26
CA ASP A 23 -13.84 8.53 24.30
C ASP A 23 -14.06 7.21 23.54
N SER A 24 -15.19 6.56 23.81
CA SER A 24 -15.49 5.23 23.25
C SER A 24 -15.71 5.25 21.73
N ALA A 25 -16.23 6.36 21.19
CA ALA A 25 -16.48 6.49 19.75
C ALA A 25 -15.16 6.60 18.98
N GLU A 26 -14.23 7.44 19.44
CA GLU A 26 -12.89 7.56 18.87
C GLU A 26 -12.15 6.23 18.89
N ARG A 27 -12.17 5.52 20.02
CA ARG A 27 -11.54 4.21 20.16
C ARG A 27 -12.15 3.18 19.21
N ALA A 28 -13.47 3.21 19.00
CA ALA A 28 -14.14 2.30 18.09
C ALA A 28 -13.76 2.55 16.62
N LEU A 29 -13.66 3.83 16.21
CA LEU A 29 -13.24 4.21 14.85
C LEU A 29 -11.82 3.73 14.52
N LEU A 30 -10.92 3.76 15.49
CA LEU A 30 -9.51 3.45 15.29
C LEU A 30 -9.15 1.97 15.45
N ARG A 31 -10.14 1.10 15.74
CA ARG A 31 -9.93 -0.36 15.78
C ARG A 31 -9.61 -0.96 14.42
N ARG A 32 -9.92 -0.26 13.33
CA ARG A 32 -9.77 -0.71 11.94
C ARG A 32 -8.88 0.24 11.15
N ASP A 33 -8.27 -0.30 10.13
CA ASP A 33 -7.79 0.42 8.95
C ASP A 33 -8.67 0.05 7.74
N ALA A 34 -8.18 0.14 6.52
CA ALA A 34 -8.96 -0.24 5.34
C ALA A 34 -8.90 -1.76 5.05
N SER A 35 -8.17 -2.53 5.86
CA SER A 35 -8.16 -3.98 5.76
C SER A 35 -9.46 -4.60 6.29
N VAL A 36 -9.62 -5.91 6.06
CA VAL A 36 -10.72 -6.70 6.65
C VAL A 36 -10.46 -7.04 8.12
N PHE A 37 -9.30 -6.71 8.65
CA PHE A 37 -8.89 -7.04 10.01
C PHE A 37 -9.34 -5.99 11.02
N GLU A 38 -9.65 -6.43 12.23
CA GLU A 38 -10.01 -5.58 13.34
C GLU A 38 -9.06 -5.79 14.52
N GLY A 39 -8.51 -4.70 15.02
CA GLY A 39 -7.68 -4.72 16.21
C GLY A 39 -8.49 -4.80 17.49
N GLY A 40 -7.77 -4.94 18.62
CA GLY A 40 -8.34 -4.82 19.96
C GLY A 40 -8.76 -3.38 20.28
N SER A 41 -8.94 -3.09 21.55
CA SER A 41 -9.26 -1.73 22.00
C SER A 41 -8.09 -0.79 21.73
N ALA A 42 -8.32 0.33 21.05
CA ALA A 42 -7.36 1.42 21.00
C ALA A 42 -7.20 2.08 22.39
N GLY A 43 -5.99 2.55 22.70
CA GLY A 43 -5.73 3.44 23.81
C GLY A 43 -6.14 4.88 23.50
N PRO A 44 -5.60 5.88 24.23
CA PRO A 44 -5.77 7.28 23.90
C PRO A 44 -5.18 7.60 22.52
N THR A 45 -5.85 8.48 21.76
CA THR A 45 -5.36 9.02 20.50
C THR A 45 -4.77 10.40 20.73
N CYS A 46 -3.53 10.61 20.30
CA CYS A 46 -2.79 11.85 20.39
C CYS A 46 -2.70 12.49 19.00
N LEU A 47 -3.34 13.64 18.80
CA LEU A 47 -3.30 14.41 17.55
C LEU A 47 -2.11 15.37 17.61
N CYS A 48 -0.93 14.89 17.19
CA CYS A 48 0.32 15.66 17.23
C CYS A 48 0.41 16.65 16.06
N GLU A 49 1.02 17.81 16.30
CA GLU A 49 1.22 18.90 15.35
C GLU A 49 2.72 19.20 15.12
N THR A 50 3.61 18.71 15.99
CA THR A 50 5.06 18.90 15.86
C THR A 50 5.84 17.63 16.20
N THR A 51 7.11 17.58 15.77
CA THR A 51 8.05 16.50 16.10
C THR A 51 8.28 16.39 17.61
N GLU A 52 8.36 17.53 18.31
CA GLU A 52 8.56 17.56 19.75
C GLU A 52 7.37 17.01 20.52
N GLU A 53 6.15 17.23 20.02
CA GLU A 53 4.94 16.61 20.60
C GLU A 53 4.95 15.08 20.42
N VAL A 54 5.30 14.59 19.23
CA VAL A 54 5.49 13.15 18.99
C VAL A 54 6.53 12.58 19.96
N GLN A 55 7.67 13.23 20.12
CA GLN A 55 8.73 12.86 21.06
C GLN A 55 8.20 12.74 22.49
N GLN A 56 7.47 13.74 22.97
CA GLN A 56 6.94 13.76 24.34
C GLN A 56 5.91 12.65 24.53
N VAL A 57 5.02 12.41 23.56
CA VAL A 57 4.01 11.34 23.60
C VAL A 57 4.69 9.97 23.66
N VAL A 58 5.73 9.72 22.85
CA VAL A 58 6.51 8.48 22.87
C VAL A 58 7.13 8.26 24.25
N ARG A 59 7.79 9.27 24.82
CA ARG A 59 8.42 9.19 26.17
C ARG A 59 7.40 8.94 27.28
N ILE A 60 6.23 9.58 27.22
CA ILE A 60 5.13 9.35 28.16
C ILE A 60 4.63 7.92 28.04
N ALA A 61 4.34 7.46 26.81
CA ALA A 61 3.87 6.09 26.59
C ALA A 61 4.88 5.07 27.13
N LEU A 62 6.18 5.26 26.84
CA LEU A 62 7.26 4.42 27.34
C LEU A 62 7.32 4.39 28.89
N ALA A 63 7.22 5.55 29.55
CA ALA A 63 7.22 5.67 31.00
C ALA A 63 6.04 4.95 31.66
N HIS A 64 4.90 4.88 31.00
CA HIS A 64 3.71 4.13 31.43
C HIS A 64 3.68 2.68 30.91
N GLY A 65 4.77 2.17 30.32
CA GLY A 65 4.87 0.80 29.79
C GLY A 65 3.91 0.52 28.63
N ARG A 66 3.44 1.56 27.91
CA ARG A 66 2.49 1.43 26.79
C ARG A 66 3.23 1.40 25.47
N ALA A 67 2.71 0.58 24.55
CA ALA A 67 3.10 0.62 23.15
C ALA A 67 2.52 1.84 22.45
N VAL A 68 3.10 2.21 21.32
CA VAL A 68 2.62 3.26 20.43
C VAL A 68 2.31 2.69 19.04
N VAL A 69 1.27 3.23 18.39
CA VAL A 69 0.95 2.92 16.98
C VAL A 69 0.87 4.24 16.23
N PRO A 70 1.79 4.52 15.30
CA PRO A 70 1.69 5.68 14.43
C PRO A 70 0.55 5.47 13.42
N ARG A 71 -0.19 6.54 13.13
CA ARG A 71 -1.32 6.48 12.22
C ARG A 71 -1.39 7.70 11.32
N GLY A 72 -1.38 7.45 10.00
CA GLY A 72 -1.75 8.40 8.97
C GLY A 72 -3.27 8.38 8.74
N ALA A 73 -3.71 8.22 7.50
CA ALA A 73 -5.13 8.14 7.14
C ALA A 73 -5.79 6.78 7.43
N GLY A 74 -5.01 5.73 7.72
CA GLY A 74 -5.54 4.37 7.96
C GLY A 74 -6.06 3.68 6.70
N THR A 75 -5.47 3.98 5.56
CA THR A 75 -5.82 3.39 4.24
C THR A 75 -5.10 2.07 3.94
N GLY A 76 -4.23 1.60 4.85
CA GLY A 76 -3.51 0.34 4.70
C GLY A 76 -4.44 -0.88 4.65
N LEU A 77 -4.07 -1.90 3.88
CA LEU A 77 -4.90 -3.06 3.56
C LEU A 77 -4.43 -4.35 4.24
N ALA A 78 -3.28 -4.33 4.93
CA ALA A 78 -2.72 -5.51 5.60
C ALA A 78 -2.87 -5.49 7.14
N GLY A 79 -3.63 -4.55 7.71
CA GLY A 79 -3.81 -4.43 9.16
C GLY A 79 -2.59 -3.83 9.89
N GLY A 80 -1.72 -3.11 9.19
CA GLY A 80 -0.53 -2.47 9.77
C GLY A 80 -0.86 -1.39 10.81
N ALA A 81 -1.99 -0.69 10.67
CA ALA A 81 -2.38 0.42 11.54
C ALA A 81 -3.42 0.03 12.63
N ILE A 82 -3.85 -1.24 12.70
CA ILE A 82 -4.80 -1.68 13.74
C ILE A 82 -4.13 -1.73 15.12
N PRO A 83 -4.83 -1.34 16.22
CA PRO A 83 -4.28 -1.38 17.56
C PRO A 83 -4.27 -2.81 18.12
N LEU A 84 -3.15 -3.21 18.71
CA LEU A 84 -3.03 -4.45 19.48
C LEU A 84 -2.61 -4.11 20.91
N GLY A 85 -3.32 -4.62 21.93
CA GLY A 85 -2.96 -4.41 23.34
C GLY A 85 -3.20 -3.00 23.88
N ALA A 86 -4.18 -2.26 23.37
CA ALA A 86 -4.55 -0.90 23.79
C ALA A 86 -3.37 0.11 23.76
N PRO A 87 -2.65 0.25 22.65
CA PRO A 87 -1.53 1.18 22.52
C PRO A 87 -2.00 2.63 22.51
N VAL A 88 -1.10 3.57 22.78
CA VAL A 88 -1.30 4.99 22.46
C VAL A 88 -1.26 5.15 20.94
N ILE A 89 -2.31 5.71 20.35
CA ILE A 89 -2.34 6.02 18.92
C ILE A 89 -1.74 7.41 18.71
N ILE A 90 -0.72 7.51 17.88
CA ILE A 90 -0.10 8.78 17.49
C ILE A 90 -0.58 9.14 16.09
N SER A 91 -1.59 10.00 16.02
CA SER A 91 -2.10 10.51 14.76
C SER A 91 -1.24 11.65 14.25
N LEU A 92 -0.76 11.51 13.02
CA LEU A 92 0.09 12.47 12.33
C LEU A 92 -0.70 13.35 11.34
N SER A 93 -2.02 13.22 11.30
CA SER A 93 -2.89 13.90 10.33
C SER A 93 -2.84 15.43 10.41
N ARG A 94 -2.42 15.98 11.55
CA ARG A 94 -2.26 17.43 11.74
C ARG A 94 -0.88 17.96 11.38
N MET A 95 0.10 17.10 11.15
CA MET A 95 1.42 17.42 10.62
C MET A 95 1.36 17.37 9.08
N ASN A 96 0.73 18.34 8.45
CA ASN A 96 0.34 18.29 7.04
C ASN A 96 0.86 19.47 6.18
N ARG A 97 1.96 20.05 6.59
CA ARG A 97 2.60 21.17 5.86
C ARG A 97 3.55 20.64 4.80
N ILE A 98 3.49 21.26 3.61
CA ILE A 98 4.59 21.23 2.65
C ILE A 98 5.57 22.31 3.12
N VAL A 99 6.73 21.88 3.64
CA VAL A 99 7.67 22.76 4.37
C VAL A 99 8.50 23.59 3.40
N GLU A 100 9.00 22.95 2.34
CA GLU A 100 9.88 23.57 1.36
C GLU A 100 9.79 22.81 0.03
N VAL A 101 9.91 23.52 -1.09
CA VAL A 101 10.06 22.93 -2.43
C VAL A 101 11.24 23.59 -3.12
N ASP A 102 12.28 22.80 -3.38
CA ASP A 102 13.46 23.18 -4.17
C ASP A 102 13.37 22.50 -5.55
N THR A 103 12.97 23.28 -6.55
CA THR A 103 12.84 22.79 -7.93
C THR A 103 14.19 22.63 -8.63
N GLU A 104 15.23 23.32 -8.19
CA GLU A 104 16.59 23.21 -8.76
C GLU A 104 17.21 21.86 -8.37
N SER A 105 17.09 21.50 -7.09
CA SER A 105 17.54 20.20 -6.56
C SER A 105 16.52 19.07 -6.77
N ARG A 106 15.29 19.39 -7.19
CA ARG A 106 14.15 18.45 -7.34
C ARG A 106 13.79 17.76 -6.03
N ILE A 107 13.67 18.51 -4.96
CA ILE A 107 13.40 18.02 -3.61
C ILE A 107 12.22 18.78 -3.02
N ALA A 108 11.36 18.09 -2.27
CA ALA A 108 10.40 18.74 -1.38
C ALA A 108 10.51 18.16 0.04
N TRP A 109 10.53 19.03 1.05
CA TRP A 109 10.38 18.65 2.44
C TRP A 109 8.91 18.75 2.84
N VAL A 110 8.37 17.66 3.35
CA VAL A 110 6.96 17.56 3.74
C VAL A 110 6.80 16.93 5.11
N GLU A 111 5.73 17.27 5.80
CA GLU A 111 5.28 16.58 7.01
C GLU A 111 4.52 15.30 6.67
N PRO A 112 4.49 14.29 7.56
CA PRO A 112 3.96 12.97 7.27
C PRO A 112 2.45 12.92 7.01
N GLY A 113 1.68 13.90 7.49
CA GLY A 113 0.23 14.01 7.28
C GLY A 113 -0.17 14.68 5.97
N VAL A 114 0.78 15.14 5.15
CA VAL A 114 0.48 15.64 3.80
C VAL A 114 -0.18 14.54 2.98
N VAL A 115 -1.35 14.82 2.39
CA VAL A 115 -2.03 13.89 1.50
C VAL A 115 -1.24 13.74 0.20
N ASN A 116 -1.05 12.51 -0.25
CA ASN A 116 -0.24 12.19 -1.42
C ASN A 116 -0.63 13.03 -2.65
N LEU A 117 -1.91 13.03 -3.02
CA LEU A 117 -2.40 13.78 -4.18
C LEU A 117 -2.27 15.31 -3.99
N ASP A 118 -2.37 15.81 -2.76
CA ASP A 118 -2.26 17.26 -2.52
C ASP A 118 -0.82 17.74 -2.70
N LEU A 119 0.17 16.91 -2.41
CA LEU A 119 1.57 17.19 -2.79
C LEU A 119 1.70 17.30 -4.31
N THR A 120 1.19 16.34 -5.07
CA THR A 120 1.22 16.38 -6.55
C THR A 120 0.51 17.62 -7.09
N LYS A 121 -0.69 17.96 -6.58
CA LYS A 121 -1.42 19.18 -6.97
C LYS A 121 -0.60 20.46 -6.69
N HIS A 122 0.10 20.52 -5.58
CA HIS A 122 0.97 21.64 -5.23
C HIS A 122 2.16 21.76 -6.20
N LEU A 123 2.74 20.65 -6.61
CA LEU A 123 3.90 20.57 -7.51
C LEU A 123 3.56 20.78 -8.99
N THR A 124 2.35 20.42 -9.42
CA THR A 124 1.93 20.47 -10.85
C THR A 124 2.13 21.84 -11.50
N PRO A 125 1.76 22.98 -10.87
CA PRO A 125 2.00 24.30 -11.46
C PRO A 125 3.48 24.66 -11.58
N LEU A 126 4.36 23.95 -10.85
CA LEU A 126 5.82 24.11 -10.91
C LEU A 126 6.46 23.20 -11.97
N GLY A 127 5.66 22.38 -12.67
CA GLY A 127 6.14 21.44 -13.68
C GLY A 127 6.59 20.08 -13.12
N TYR A 128 6.17 19.74 -11.89
CA TYR A 128 6.57 18.50 -11.20
C TYR A 128 5.37 17.75 -10.61
N HIS A 129 5.61 16.51 -10.21
CA HIS A 129 4.69 15.69 -9.44
C HIS A 129 5.45 14.78 -8.44
N PHE A 130 4.74 14.18 -7.50
CA PHE A 130 5.24 13.08 -6.68
C PHE A 130 4.80 11.77 -7.33
N ALA A 131 5.77 10.99 -7.80
CA ALA A 131 5.49 9.85 -8.70
C ALA A 131 4.72 8.67 -8.05
N PRO A 132 4.97 8.25 -6.79
CA PRO A 132 4.16 7.20 -6.17
C PRO A 132 2.68 7.61 -6.07
N ASP A 133 1.78 6.85 -6.73
CA ASP A 133 0.37 7.20 -6.85
C ASP A 133 -0.57 6.03 -6.47
N PRO A 134 -0.53 5.55 -5.22
CA PRO A 134 -1.39 4.46 -4.79
C PRO A 134 -2.86 4.77 -5.06
N SER A 135 -3.69 3.74 -5.24
CA SER A 135 -5.13 3.90 -5.50
C SER A 135 -5.83 4.77 -4.45
N SER A 136 -5.28 4.82 -3.24
CA SER A 136 -5.74 5.67 -2.12
C SER A 136 -5.14 7.09 -2.12
N GLN A 137 -4.45 7.53 -3.16
CA GLN A 137 -3.71 8.83 -3.20
C GLN A 137 -4.53 10.06 -2.78
N GLN A 138 -5.86 10.02 -2.94
CA GLN A 138 -6.76 11.11 -2.53
C GLN A 138 -6.89 11.26 -1.01
N VAL A 139 -6.47 10.26 -0.24
CA VAL A 139 -6.67 10.17 1.22
C VAL A 139 -5.39 9.78 1.94
N CYS A 140 -4.59 8.84 1.40
CA CYS A 140 -3.36 8.38 2.03
C CYS A 140 -2.37 9.52 2.22
N THR A 141 -1.51 9.39 3.22
CA THR A 141 -0.53 10.42 3.59
C THR A 141 0.89 9.99 3.26
N ILE A 142 1.78 10.95 3.07
CA ILE A 142 3.21 10.68 2.76
C ILE A 142 3.85 9.82 3.87
N GLY A 143 3.58 10.08 5.16
CA GLY A 143 4.08 9.22 6.25
C GLY A 143 3.51 7.80 6.21
N GLY A 144 2.26 7.63 5.76
CA GLY A 144 1.67 6.31 5.50
C GLY A 144 2.35 5.60 4.33
N ASN A 145 2.64 6.34 3.24
CA ASN A 145 3.39 5.80 2.10
C ASN A 145 4.80 5.34 2.52
N VAL A 146 5.50 6.12 3.35
CA VAL A 146 6.80 5.73 3.93
C VAL A 146 6.66 4.46 4.78
N GLY A 147 5.66 4.39 5.66
CA GLY A 147 5.44 3.24 6.55
C GLY A 147 5.21 1.94 5.79
N ASN A 148 4.45 1.98 4.70
CA ASN A 148 4.12 0.80 3.90
C ASN A 148 5.05 0.55 2.71
N ASN A 149 5.89 1.51 2.32
CA ASN A 149 6.56 1.53 1.02
C ASN A 149 5.56 1.42 -0.13
N SER A 150 4.52 2.25 -0.10
CA SER A 150 3.38 2.17 -1.02
C SER A 150 3.80 2.26 -2.48
N GLY A 151 3.12 1.50 -3.32
CA GLY A 151 3.25 1.50 -4.76
C GLY A 151 2.11 2.24 -5.48
N GLY A 152 1.70 1.72 -6.64
CA GLY A 152 0.63 2.25 -7.48
C GLY A 152 0.84 1.94 -8.96
N PRO A 153 -0.06 2.36 -9.84
CA PRO A 153 -0.01 2.05 -11.27
C PRO A 153 1.31 2.42 -11.96
N HIS A 154 1.95 3.51 -11.54
CA HIS A 154 3.16 4.04 -12.17
C HIS A 154 4.48 3.47 -11.61
N CYS A 155 4.41 2.48 -10.71
CA CYS A 155 5.60 1.86 -10.10
C CYS A 155 6.49 1.13 -11.12
N LEU A 156 5.92 0.64 -12.22
CA LEU A 156 6.68 0.00 -13.29
C LEU A 156 7.83 0.89 -13.81
N ALA A 157 7.53 2.15 -14.08
CA ALA A 157 8.51 3.11 -14.60
C ALA A 157 9.25 3.87 -13.51
N TYR A 158 8.55 4.26 -12.45
CA TYR A 158 9.07 5.21 -11.47
C TYR A 158 9.52 4.57 -10.16
N GLY A 159 9.12 3.33 -9.90
CA GLY A 159 9.40 2.64 -8.64
C GLY A 159 8.41 2.99 -7.53
N VAL A 160 8.53 2.26 -6.42
CA VAL A 160 7.74 2.44 -5.19
C VAL A 160 8.24 3.62 -4.35
N THR A 161 7.56 3.94 -3.27
CA THR A 161 7.87 5.07 -2.38
C THR A 161 9.36 5.16 -2.01
N ASN A 162 10.02 4.03 -1.69
CA ASN A 162 11.45 4.02 -1.31
C ASN A 162 12.38 4.68 -2.35
N ALA A 163 12.07 4.55 -3.63
CA ALA A 163 12.86 5.17 -4.70
C ALA A 163 12.79 6.70 -4.70
N HIS A 164 11.80 7.27 -4.03
CA HIS A 164 11.52 8.71 -4.00
C HIS A 164 11.83 9.36 -2.65
N ILE A 165 12.22 8.61 -1.63
CA ILE A 165 12.60 9.16 -0.32
C ILE A 165 14.10 9.40 -0.28
N LEU A 166 14.51 10.61 0.10
CA LEU A 166 15.91 11.00 0.25
C LEU A 166 16.35 11.00 1.70
N ALA A 167 15.55 11.62 2.57
CA ALA A 167 15.81 11.68 4.00
C ALA A 167 14.50 11.62 4.80
N ILE A 168 14.59 11.13 6.03
CA ILE A 168 13.44 11.02 6.93
C ILE A 168 13.87 11.49 8.31
N GLU A 169 13.15 12.46 8.89
CA GLU A 169 13.23 12.76 10.32
C GLU A 169 12.31 11.78 11.06
N VAL A 170 12.84 11.14 12.07
CA VAL A 170 12.19 10.04 12.82
C VAL A 170 12.30 10.28 14.31
N VAL A 171 11.21 10.02 15.03
CA VAL A 171 11.23 9.83 16.49
C VAL A 171 11.36 8.33 16.77
N LEU A 172 12.46 7.92 17.39
CA LEU A 172 12.72 6.53 17.77
C LEU A 172 11.90 6.10 19.00
N ALA A 173 11.95 4.82 19.32
CA ALA A 173 11.16 4.23 20.42
C ALA A 173 11.50 4.79 21.81
N ASP A 174 12.70 5.34 22.01
CA ASP A 174 13.16 6.02 23.24
C ASP A 174 12.85 7.54 23.23
N GLY A 175 12.32 8.05 22.13
CA GLY A 175 12.03 9.45 21.91
C GLY A 175 13.26 10.26 21.45
N GLU A 176 14.33 9.64 20.97
CA GLU A 176 15.37 10.38 20.23
C GLU A 176 14.85 10.81 18.85
N ILE A 177 15.24 12.01 18.43
CA ILE A 177 14.96 12.53 17.09
C ILE A 177 16.21 12.36 16.25
N VAL A 178 16.11 11.60 15.16
CA VAL A 178 17.22 11.31 14.26
C VAL A 178 16.81 11.61 12.80
N THR A 179 17.80 11.89 11.95
CA THR A 179 17.59 11.96 10.51
C THR A 179 18.28 10.77 9.85
N LEU A 180 17.53 10.00 9.07
CA LEU A 180 18.01 8.87 8.28
C LEU A 180 18.09 9.28 6.80
N GLY A 181 19.18 8.92 6.11
CA GLY A 181 19.44 9.34 4.75
C GLY A 181 20.06 10.73 4.66
N GLY A 182 19.98 11.33 3.48
CA GLY A 182 20.55 12.65 3.16
C GLY A 182 20.05 13.13 1.81
N LEU A 183 20.36 14.37 1.45
CA LEU A 183 19.96 14.95 0.15
C LEU A 183 20.92 14.57 -0.98
N ASP A 184 22.04 13.94 -0.66
CA ASP A 184 23.02 13.47 -1.63
C ASP A 184 22.50 12.25 -2.40
N ALA A 185 23.02 12.03 -3.59
CA ALA A 185 22.61 10.93 -4.46
C ALA A 185 22.85 9.54 -3.85
N GLU A 186 23.92 9.40 -3.07
CA GLU A 186 24.34 8.16 -2.40
C GLU A 186 24.51 8.39 -0.90
N PRO A 187 23.92 7.54 -0.04
CA PRO A 187 24.11 7.64 1.40
C PRO A 187 25.54 7.27 1.79
N SER A 188 26.11 8.01 2.73
CA SER A 188 27.38 7.64 3.35
C SER A 188 27.17 6.56 4.42
N GLY A 189 27.62 5.33 4.17
CA GLY A 189 27.46 4.20 5.06
C GLY A 189 26.24 3.32 4.70
N TYR A 190 25.68 2.63 5.69
CA TYR A 190 24.50 1.78 5.48
C TYR A 190 23.26 2.60 5.18
N ASP A 191 22.42 2.15 4.25
CA ASP A 191 21.15 2.80 3.92
C ASP A 191 20.07 2.50 4.99
N LEU A 192 20.19 3.18 6.14
CA LEU A 192 19.20 3.06 7.23
C LEU A 192 17.84 3.65 6.84
N ARG A 193 17.80 4.59 5.87
CA ARG A 193 16.57 5.11 5.30
C ARG A 193 15.81 3.99 4.55
N GLY A 194 16.49 3.26 3.68
CA GLY A 194 15.90 2.13 2.96
C GLY A 194 15.43 1.00 3.88
N VAL A 195 16.13 0.79 5.01
CA VAL A 195 15.68 -0.12 6.09
C VAL A 195 14.39 0.38 6.74
N PHE A 196 14.26 1.69 6.96
CA PHE A 196 13.13 2.28 7.67
C PHE A 196 11.85 2.33 6.81
N VAL A 197 11.98 2.60 5.51
CA VAL A 197 10.84 2.63 4.56
C VAL A 197 10.25 1.23 4.42
N GLY A 198 8.93 1.10 4.60
CA GLY A 198 8.25 -0.19 4.65
C GLY A 198 8.33 -0.89 6.02
N GLY A 199 8.87 -0.22 7.05
CA GLY A 199 8.95 -0.76 8.41
C GLY A 199 7.63 -0.75 9.18
N GLU A 200 6.52 -0.36 8.57
CA GLU A 200 5.15 -0.39 9.12
C GLU A 200 5.03 0.22 10.52
N GLY A 201 5.83 1.24 10.82
CA GLY A 201 5.84 1.93 12.11
C GLY A 201 6.52 1.15 13.26
N MET A 202 7.19 0.05 12.97
CA MET A 202 7.90 -0.75 13.99
C MET A 202 9.28 -0.19 14.35
N LEU A 203 9.87 0.62 13.48
CA LEU A 203 11.24 1.13 13.63
C LEU A 203 11.28 2.57 14.15
N GLY A 204 10.12 3.21 14.31
CA GLY A 204 9.98 4.60 14.76
C GLY A 204 8.83 5.32 14.06
N ILE A 205 8.73 6.62 14.30
CA ILE A 205 7.64 7.47 13.82
C ILE A 205 8.19 8.57 12.93
N THR A 206 7.81 8.57 11.67
CA THR A 206 8.17 9.63 10.70
C THR A 206 7.56 10.96 11.07
N THR A 207 8.36 12.03 11.10
CA THR A 207 7.90 13.39 11.40
C THR A 207 8.18 14.40 10.31
N LYS A 208 9.18 14.16 9.45
CA LYS A 208 9.38 14.88 8.18
C LYS A 208 9.98 13.96 7.13
N VAL A 209 9.76 14.28 5.87
CA VAL A 209 10.25 13.51 4.74
C VAL A 209 10.80 14.44 3.67
N ALA A 210 12.02 14.22 3.23
CA ALA A 210 12.55 14.78 1.98
C ALA A 210 12.20 13.82 0.84
N VAL A 211 11.37 14.26 -0.07
CA VAL A 211 10.96 13.48 -1.24
C VAL A 211 11.61 14.04 -2.51
N ARG A 212 11.97 13.14 -3.42
CA ARG A 212 12.33 13.51 -4.79
C ARG A 212 11.07 13.86 -5.56
N ILE A 213 11.07 15.01 -6.23
CA ILE A 213 9.99 15.40 -7.13
C ILE A 213 10.39 15.10 -8.58
N THR A 214 9.43 14.57 -9.35
CA THR A 214 9.62 14.10 -10.71
C THR A 214 9.11 15.16 -11.68
N PRO A 215 9.86 15.55 -12.73
CA PRO A 215 9.35 16.45 -13.77
C PRO A 215 8.12 15.83 -14.46
N ASN A 216 7.14 16.67 -14.78
CA ASN A 216 6.01 16.22 -15.59
C ASN A 216 6.50 15.80 -16.98
N PRO A 217 6.07 14.65 -17.52
CA PRO A 217 6.49 14.21 -18.84
C PRO A 217 5.95 15.16 -19.92
N PRO A 218 6.76 15.49 -20.94
CA PRO A 218 6.33 16.40 -22.02
C PRO A 218 5.26 15.83 -22.93
N ALA A 219 5.12 14.49 -22.97
CA ALA A 219 4.08 13.80 -23.72
C ALA A 219 3.64 12.52 -23.01
N VAL A 220 2.37 12.16 -23.20
CA VAL A 220 1.77 10.93 -22.66
C VAL A 220 0.86 10.35 -23.74
N ARG A 221 0.82 9.01 -23.86
CA ARG A 221 -0.15 8.27 -24.67
C ARG A 221 -0.75 7.14 -23.86
N THR A 222 -2.07 7.04 -23.91
CA THR A 222 -2.82 5.99 -23.21
C THR A 222 -3.55 5.13 -24.23
N LEU A 223 -3.36 3.82 -24.10
CA LEU A 223 -3.96 2.79 -24.94
C LEU A 223 -4.92 1.96 -24.10
N LEU A 224 -6.05 1.60 -24.69
CA LEU A 224 -6.97 0.58 -24.18
C LEU A 224 -6.97 -0.58 -25.18
N LEU A 225 -6.51 -1.76 -24.73
CA LEU A 225 -6.51 -2.98 -25.53
C LEU A 225 -7.57 -3.94 -24.97
N SER A 226 -8.32 -4.57 -25.83
CA SER A 226 -9.37 -5.54 -25.49
C SER A 226 -8.92 -6.95 -25.85
N PHE A 227 -9.22 -7.93 -25.01
CA PHE A 227 -8.85 -9.33 -25.21
C PHE A 227 -10.03 -10.25 -24.91
N ASP A 228 -10.04 -11.44 -25.54
CA ASP A 228 -11.02 -12.48 -25.26
C ASP A 228 -10.77 -13.12 -23.87
N THR A 229 -9.50 -13.16 -23.40
CA THR A 229 -9.14 -13.77 -22.13
C THR A 229 -8.18 -12.89 -21.29
N PRO A 230 -8.25 -12.96 -19.94
CA PRO A 230 -7.28 -12.32 -19.08
C PRO A 230 -5.83 -12.85 -19.28
N ARG A 231 -5.69 -14.12 -19.72
CA ARG A 231 -4.41 -14.72 -20.03
C ARG A 231 -3.69 -13.99 -21.17
N ASP A 232 -4.40 -13.66 -22.25
CA ASP A 232 -3.82 -12.99 -23.41
C ASP A 232 -3.39 -11.56 -23.05
N ALA A 233 -4.18 -10.87 -22.23
CA ALA A 233 -3.81 -9.56 -21.67
C ALA A 233 -2.51 -9.65 -20.85
N ALA A 234 -2.39 -10.63 -19.94
CA ALA A 234 -1.20 -10.85 -19.11
C ALA A 234 0.03 -11.26 -19.97
N ALA A 235 -0.16 -12.09 -21.00
CA ALA A 235 0.89 -12.45 -21.93
C ALA A 235 1.41 -11.25 -22.74
N THR A 236 0.50 -10.36 -23.16
CA THR A 236 0.84 -9.10 -23.82
C THR A 236 1.73 -8.24 -22.94
N VAL A 237 1.42 -8.09 -21.66
CA VAL A 237 2.24 -7.32 -20.69
C VAL A 237 3.66 -7.89 -20.63
N SER A 238 3.78 -9.21 -20.49
CA SER A 238 5.09 -9.88 -20.47
C SER A 238 5.90 -9.64 -21.75
N ALA A 239 5.24 -9.69 -22.91
CA ALA A 239 5.86 -9.48 -24.22
C ALA A 239 6.31 -8.02 -24.42
N VAL A 240 5.51 -7.04 -24.00
CA VAL A 240 5.87 -5.60 -24.06
C VAL A 240 7.15 -5.35 -23.27
N ILE A 241 7.24 -5.85 -22.05
CA ILE A 241 8.44 -5.69 -21.22
C ILE A 241 9.64 -6.43 -21.82
N ALA A 242 9.44 -7.65 -22.33
CA ALA A 242 10.49 -8.43 -22.99
C ALA A 242 11.03 -7.74 -24.26
N ALA A 243 10.21 -6.95 -24.94
CA ALA A 243 10.62 -6.12 -26.08
C ALA A 243 11.44 -4.87 -25.69
N GLY A 244 11.72 -4.67 -24.39
CA GLY A 244 12.50 -3.55 -23.87
C GLY A 244 11.73 -2.24 -23.76
N ILE A 245 10.39 -2.28 -23.84
CA ILE A 245 9.54 -1.12 -23.59
C ILE A 245 9.25 -1.07 -22.08
N VAL A 246 9.37 0.12 -21.50
CA VAL A 246 9.00 0.37 -20.08
C VAL A 246 7.88 1.39 -20.08
N PRO A 247 6.60 0.95 -20.14
CA PRO A 247 5.46 1.87 -20.05
C PRO A 247 5.41 2.55 -18.68
N ALA A 248 4.81 3.74 -18.62
CA ALA A 248 4.53 4.43 -17.37
C ALA A 248 3.62 3.57 -16.47
N ALA A 249 2.61 2.92 -17.06
CA ALA A 249 1.72 2.00 -16.38
C ALA A 249 1.16 0.93 -17.31
N MET A 250 0.85 -0.26 -16.77
CA MET A 250 0.10 -1.33 -17.44
C MET A 250 -0.86 -1.99 -16.45
N GLU A 251 -2.16 -1.80 -16.68
CA GLU A 251 -3.24 -2.18 -15.77
C GLU A 251 -4.20 -3.15 -16.43
N VAL A 252 -4.46 -4.29 -15.82
CA VAL A 252 -5.40 -5.29 -16.34
C VAL A 252 -6.66 -5.33 -15.47
N MET A 253 -7.81 -5.43 -16.12
CA MET A 253 -9.12 -5.69 -15.51
C MET A 253 -9.81 -6.82 -16.25
N ASP A 254 -10.35 -7.81 -15.53
CA ASP A 254 -11.18 -8.84 -16.14
C ASP A 254 -12.60 -8.33 -16.50
N GLN A 255 -13.36 -9.14 -17.21
CA GLN A 255 -14.68 -8.77 -17.69
C GLN A 255 -15.63 -8.37 -16.56
N ARG A 256 -15.65 -9.13 -15.44
CA ARG A 256 -16.60 -8.89 -14.36
C ARG A 256 -16.41 -7.52 -13.73
N ILE A 257 -15.15 -7.16 -13.44
CA ILE A 257 -14.85 -5.84 -12.88
C ILE A 257 -15.03 -4.73 -13.91
N THR A 258 -14.71 -4.96 -15.18
CA THR A 258 -14.94 -4.03 -16.29
C THR A 258 -16.43 -3.67 -16.41
N ILE A 259 -17.32 -4.67 -16.36
CA ILE A 259 -18.78 -4.44 -16.37
C ILE A 259 -19.23 -3.65 -15.13
N ALA A 260 -18.71 -3.96 -13.95
CA ALA A 260 -19.05 -3.24 -12.72
C ALA A 260 -18.59 -1.76 -12.78
N VAL A 261 -17.42 -1.49 -13.32
CA VAL A 261 -16.90 -0.14 -13.54
C VAL A 261 -17.80 0.62 -14.52
N GLU A 262 -18.19 0.00 -15.64
CA GLU A 262 -19.08 0.62 -16.63
C GLU A 262 -20.49 0.91 -16.07
N ASN A 263 -21.00 0.07 -15.18
CA ASN A 263 -22.25 0.33 -14.47
C ASN A 263 -22.12 1.49 -13.47
N TYR A 264 -20.94 1.68 -12.91
CA TYR A 264 -20.69 2.68 -11.85
C TYR A 264 -20.36 4.07 -12.41
N VAL A 265 -19.48 4.15 -13.43
CA VAL A 265 -18.95 5.44 -13.92
C VAL A 265 -19.08 5.65 -15.44
N ASN A 266 -19.42 4.62 -16.22
CA ASN A 266 -19.64 4.66 -17.66
C ASN A 266 -18.53 5.41 -18.43
N VAL A 267 -17.36 4.81 -18.51
CA VAL A 267 -16.14 5.41 -19.08
C VAL A 267 -15.85 4.96 -20.52
N GLY A 268 -16.65 4.03 -21.04
CA GLY A 268 -16.54 3.51 -22.41
C GLY A 268 -15.64 2.30 -22.55
N TYR A 269 -15.49 1.50 -21.50
CA TYR A 269 -14.83 0.20 -21.58
C TYR A 269 -15.73 -0.83 -22.29
N PRO A 270 -15.17 -1.72 -23.14
CA PRO A 270 -15.95 -2.76 -23.82
C PRO A 270 -16.46 -3.81 -22.82
N ARG A 271 -17.79 -3.99 -22.76
CA ARG A 271 -18.43 -4.94 -21.82
C ARG A 271 -18.33 -6.40 -22.23
N ASP A 272 -18.07 -6.64 -23.50
CA ASP A 272 -17.96 -7.95 -24.15
C ASP A 272 -16.52 -8.50 -24.16
N ALA A 273 -15.52 -7.66 -23.87
CA ALA A 273 -14.15 -8.11 -23.73
C ALA A 273 -13.99 -9.01 -22.48
N GLY A 274 -13.27 -10.13 -22.61
CA GLY A 274 -12.90 -11.01 -21.50
C GLY A 274 -11.93 -10.32 -20.54
N ALA A 275 -11.07 -9.43 -21.05
CA ALA A 275 -10.24 -8.52 -20.27
C ALA A 275 -9.92 -7.25 -21.05
N VAL A 276 -9.57 -6.20 -20.30
CA VAL A 276 -8.99 -4.97 -20.86
C VAL A 276 -7.62 -4.70 -20.24
N LEU A 277 -6.70 -4.21 -21.07
CA LEU A 277 -5.39 -3.71 -20.66
C LEU A 277 -5.35 -2.21 -20.95
N LEU A 278 -5.19 -1.41 -19.89
CA LEU A 278 -4.90 0.01 -19.97
C LEU A 278 -3.38 0.18 -19.90
N ALA A 279 -2.76 0.65 -20.98
CA ALA A 279 -1.31 0.90 -21.05
C ALA A 279 -1.06 2.38 -21.26
N GLU A 280 -0.11 2.95 -20.52
CA GLU A 280 0.29 4.33 -20.66
C GLU A 280 1.80 4.42 -20.89
N VAL A 281 2.22 5.18 -21.88
CA VAL A 281 3.60 5.54 -22.13
C VAL A 281 3.78 7.03 -22.01
N ASP A 282 4.90 7.46 -21.44
CA ASP A 282 5.25 8.85 -21.23
C ASP A 282 6.70 9.14 -21.59
N GLY A 283 7.03 10.39 -21.84
CA GLY A 283 8.38 10.80 -22.21
C GLY A 283 8.42 11.81 -23.36
N LEU A 284 9.44 11.73 -24.20
CA LEU A 284 9.59 12.63 -25.35
C LEU A 284 8.53 12.34 -26.41
N PRO A 285 7.97 13.36 -27.10
CA PRO A 285 6.87 13.19 -28.06
C PRO A 285 7.07 12.08 -29.09
N ASP A 286 8.23 12.07 -29.79
CA ASP A 286 8.51 11.05 -30.82
C ASP A 286 8.67 9.64 -30.21
N GLY A 287 9.23 9.56 -28.99
CA GLY A 287 9.43 8.28 -28.29
C GLY A 287 8.09 7.64 -27.89
N VAL A 288 7.17 8.43 -27.33
CA VAL A 288 5.87 7.89 -26.89
C VAL A 288 5.03 7.40 -28.04
N GLU A 289 5.10 8.03 -29.24
CA GLU A 289 4.39 7.54 -30.45
C GLU A 289 4.97 6.20 -30.93
N ILE A 290 6.29 6.05 -30.93
CA ILE A 290 6.95 4.79 -31.31
C ILE A 290 6.56 3.68 -30.33
N ASP A 291 6.62 3.92 -29.03
CA ASP A 291 6.33 2.91 -28.02
C ASP A 291 4.83 2.57 -28.00
N ALA A 292 3.93 3.55 -28.15
CA ALA A 292 2.50 3.31 -28.29
C ALA A 292 2.17 2.41 -29.49
N GLN A 293 2.81 2.67 -30.65
CA GLN A 293 2.63 1.83 -31.84
C GLN A 293 3.18 0.41 -31.60
N ARG A 294 4.36 0.26 -30.99
CA ARG A 294 4.92 -1.06 -30.69
C ARG A 294 4.07 -1.85 -29.72
N ILE A 295 3.52 -1.22 -28.68
CA ILE A 295 2.58 -1.85 -27.74
C ILE A 295 1.33 -2.32 -28.49
N SER A 296 0.79 -1.50 -29.40
CA SER A 296 -0.36 -1.85 -30.22
C SER A 296 -0.10 -3.06 -31.09
N ASP A 297 1.07 -3.14 -31.72
CA ASP A 297 1.46 -4.25 -32.60
C ASP A 297 1.67 -5.55 -31.81
N ILE A 298 2.37 -5.48 -30.65
CA ILE A 298 2.51 -6.60 -29.74
C ILE A 298 1.14 -7.04 -29.21
N GLY A 299 0.28 -6.13 -28.83
CA GLY A 299 -1.08 -6.46 -28.39
C GLY A 299 -1.83 -7.29 -29.43
N ARG A 300 -1.80 -6.89 -30.71
CA ARG A 300 -2.44 -7.63 -31.80
C ARG A 300 -1.81 -9.00 -32.01
N GLU A 301 -0.48 -9.12 -31.90
CA GLU A 301 0.23 -10.39 -32.00
C GLU A 301 -0.19 -11.37 -30.89
N TYR A 302 -0.48 -10.85 -29.69
CA TYR A 302 -0.91 -11.64 -28.53
C TYR A 302 -2.42 -11.69 -28.32
N GLY A 303 -3.22 -11.38 -29.35
CA GLY A 303 -4.66 -11.65 -29.38
C GLY A 303 -5.55 -10.46 -28.98
N ALA A 304 -5.03 -9.23 -29.00
CA ALA A 304 -5.92 -8.08 -28.81
C ALA A 304 -6.96 -7.99 -29.93
N THR A 305 -8.22 -8.01 -29.59
CA THR A 305 -9.37 -7.93 -30.51
C THR A 305 -9.68 -6.49 -30.93
N ASP A 306 -9.31 -5.53 -30.07
CA ASP A 306 -9.39 -4.09 -30.36
C ASP A 306 -8.24 -3.34 -29.66
N VAL A 307 -7.80 -2.26 -30.30
CA VAL A 307 -6.78 -1.36 -29.74
C VAL A 307 -7.21 0.07 -30.01
N ARG A 308 -7.51 0.80 -28.94
CA ARG A 308 -7.91 2.21 -28.96
C ARG A 308 -6.87 3.07 -28.27
N GLN A 309 -6.45 4.16 -28.90
CA GLN A 309 -5.64 5.20 -28.27
C GLN A 309 -6.55 6.36 -27.86
N ALA A 310 -6.35 6.90 -26.65
CA ALA A 310 -7.08 8.10 -26.21
C ALA A 310 -6.73 9.30 -27.13
N GLU A 311 -7.76 9.96 -27.64
CA GLU A 311 -7.64 11.08 -28.59
C GLU A 311 -7.43 12.43 -27.89
N SER A 312 -7.73 12.51 -26.59
CA SER A 312 -7.60 13.73 -25.78
C SER A 312 -7.22 13.42 -24.33
N ASP A 313 -6.79 14.46 -23.61
CA ASP A 313 -6.52 14.37 -22.16
C ASP A 313 -7.80 14.07 -21.37
N GLU A 314 -8.96 14.54 -21.83
CA GLU A 314 -10.26 14.24 -21.22
C GLU A 314 -10.59 12.76 -21.31
N GLU A 315 -10.40 12.15 -22.49
CA GLU A 315 -10.61 10.71 -22.69
C GLU A 315 -9.60 9.90 -21.86
N ARG A 316 -8.33 10.30 -21.88
CA ARG A 316 -7.30 9.69 -21.03
C ARG A 316 -7.71 9.70 -19.55
N MET A 317 -8.11 10.86 -19.02
CA MET A 317 -8.55 10.99 -17.62
C MET A 317 -9.80 10.14 -17.34
N LEU A 318 -10.70 10.00 -18.31
CA LEU A 318 -11.89 9.18 -18.17
C LEU A 318 -11.54 7.69 -18.05
N LEU A 319 -10.64 7.18 -18.90
CA LEU A 319 -10.13 5.81 -18.83
C LEU A 319 -9.47 5.55 -17.47
N TRP A 320 -8.60 6.43 -17.01
CA TRP A 320 -7.98 6.31 -15.69
C TRP A 320 -8.99 6.40 -14.54
N LYS A 321 -10.04 7.21 -14.68
CA LYS A 321 -11.13 7.25 -13.70
C LYS A 321 -11.79 5.89 -13.56
N GLY A 322 -12.06 5.18 -14.67
CA GLY A 322 -12.57 3.82 -14.65
C GLY A 322 -11.69 2.89 -13.82
N ARG A 323 -10.39 2.85 -14.12
CA ARG A 323 -9.43 2.00 -13.39
C ARG A 323 -9.35 2.36 -11.89
N LYS A 324 -9.28 3.64 -11.55
CA LYS A 324 -9.17 4.10 -10.15
C LYS A 324 -10.44 3.88 -9.33
N THR A 325 -11.61 3.71 -9.96
CA THR A 325 -12.88 3.43 -9.26
C THR A 325 -13.21 1.94 -9.17
N ALA A 326 -12.39 1.07 -9.72
CA ALA A 326 -12.65 -0.37 -9.79
C ALA A 326 -12.95 -1.00 -8.42
N PHE A 327 -12.16 -0.69 -7.38
CA PHE A 327 -12.40 -1.21 -6.03
C PHE A 327 -13.76 -0.76 -5.46
N GLY A 328 -14.18 0.48 -5.73
CA GLY A 328 -15.51 0.96 -5.35
C GLY A 328 -16.65 0.27 -6.11
N ALA A 329 -16.41 -0.10 -7.37
CA ALA A 329 -17.38 -0.78 -8.22
C ALA A 329 -17.64 -2.23 -7.78
N VAL A 330 -16.70 -2.89 -7.11
CA VAL A 330 -16.84 -4.26 -6.60
C VAL A 330 -18.07 -4.42 -5.70
N ALA A 331 -18.44 -3.37 -4.95
CA ALA A 331 -19.62 -3.38 -4.07
C ALA A 331 -20.95 -3.64 -4.82
N GLN A 332 -20.96 -3.50 -6.16
CA GLN A 332 -22.13 -3.85 -6.98
C GLN A 332 -22.20 -5.37 -7.28
N ILE A 333 -21.10 -6.09 -7.11
CA ILE A 333 -21.00 -7.52 -7.41
C ILE A 333 -21.24 -8.34 -6.13
N ALA A 334 -20.61 -7.95 -5.03
CA ALA A 334 -20.71 -8.66 -3.75
C ALA A 334 -20.62 -7.69 -2.57
N PRO A 335 -21.25 -8.02 -1.41
CA PRO A 335 -21.20 -7.17 -0.23
C PRO A 335 -19.83 -7.14 0.45
N ASN A 336 -19.03 -8.19 0.27
CA ASN A 336 -17.70 -8.33 0.86
C ASN A 336 -16.71 -8.86 -0.17
N TYR A 337 -15.46 -8.50 0.00
CA TYR A 337 -14.35 -9.10 -0.76
C TYR A 337 -13.11 -9.21 0.14
N TYR A 338 -12.26 -10.18 -0.18
CA TYR A 338 -10.92 -10.30 0.37
C TYR A 338 -9.91 -10.05 -0.74
N LEU A 339 -9.19 -8.95 -0.62
CA LEU A 339 -8.20 -8.51 -1.59
C LEU A 339 -6.83 -9.10 -1.23
N HIS A 340 -6.23 -9.81 -2.17
CA HIS A 340 -4.84 -10.24 -2.08
C HIS A 340 -3.92 -9.25 -2.78
N ASP A 341 -2.67 -9.23 -2.35
CA ASP A 341 -1.57 -8.47 -2.93
C ASP A 341 -0.35 -9.39 -2.98
N THR A 342 0.00 -9.83 -4.17
CA THR A 342 1.13 -10.73 -4.39
C THR A 342 1.84 -10.37 -5.68
N VAL A 343 3.17 -10.48 -5.69
CA VAL A 343 3.97 -10.20 -6.88
C VAL A 343 4.56 -11.50 -7.38
N VAL A 344 4.51 -11.71 -8.69
CA VAL A 344 5.15 -12.85 -9.34
C VAL A 344 6.08 -12.36 -10.47
N PRO A 345 7.10 -13.15 -10.86
CA PRO A 345 7.87 -12.83 -12.06
C PRO A 345 6.93 -12.65 -13.25
N ARG A 346 7.12 -11.59 -14.05
CA ARG A 346 6.25 -11.27 -15.19
C ARG A 346 6.03 -12.43 -16.13
N SER A 347 7.07 -13.25 -16.35
CA SER A 347 6.98 -14.48 -17.17
C SER A 347 6.04 -15.55 -16.60
N LYS A 348 5.61 -15.42 -15.35
CA LYS A 348 4.68 -16.30 -14.65
C LYS A 348 3.28 -15.69 -14.48
N LEU A 349 3.11 -14.43 -14.88
CA LEU A 349 1.89 -13.67 -14.64
C LEU A 349 0.64 -14.36 -15.20
N ALA A 350 0.67 -14.78 -16.46
CA ALA A 350 -0.45 -15.43 -17.12
C ALA A 350 -0.80 -16.78 -16.48
N ASP A 351 0.20 -17.61 -16.17
CA ASP A 351 -0.01 -18.92 -15.55
C ASP A 351 -0.50 -18.78 -14.10
N THR A 352 0.02 -17.81 -13.33
CA THR A 352 -0.44 -17.55 -11.96
C THR A 352 -1.87 -17.03 -11.93
N LEU A 353 -2.25 -16.19 -12.90
CA LEU A 353 -3.61 -15.66 -13.01
C LEU A 353 -4.62 -16.80 -13.27
N GLU A 354 -4.29 -17.76 -14.15
CA GLU A 354 -5.12 -18.95 -14.35
C GLU A 354 -5.24 -19.80 -13.09
N GLU A 355 -4.14 -19.95 -12.35
CA GLU A 355 -4.15 -20.68 -11.09
C GLU A 355 -5.03 -19.99 -10.04
N VAL A 356 -5.06 -18.66 -9.98
CA VAL A 356 -5.98 -17.90 -9.11
C VAL A 356 -7.44 -18.22 -9.45
N TYR A 357 -7.83 -18.26 -10.73
CA TYR A 357 -9.19 -18.65 -11.13
C TYR A 357 -9.49 -20.09 -10.74
N ARG A 358 -8.55 -21.01 -10.98
CA ARG A 358 -8.71 -22.43 -10.61
C ARG A 358 -8.90 -22.60 -9.10
N ILE A 359 -8.13 -21.88 -8.28
CA ILE A 359 -8.26 -21.91 -6.81
C ILE A 359 -9.64 -21.36 -6.40
N ALA A 360 -10.07 -20.23 -6.96
CA ALA A 360 -11.38 -19.68 -6.65
C ALA A 360 -12.52 -20.68 -6.96
N ASP A 361 -12.46 -21.35 -8.11
CA ASP A 361 -13.43 -22.39 -8.50
C ASP A 361 -13.37 -23.60 -7.55
N GLU A 362 -12.18 -24.05 -7.12
CA GLU A 362 -12.02 -25.17 -6.17
C GLU A 362 -12.74 -24.88 -4.84
N PHE A 363 -12.76 -23.63 -4.39
CA PHE A 363 -13.42 -23.20 -3.16
C PHE A 363 -14.83 -22.65 -3.36
N ASP A 364 -15.42 -22.79 -4.57
CA ASP A 364 -16.73 -22.23 -4.90
C ASP A 364 -16.84 -20.74 -4.53
N LEU A 365 -15.83 -19.96 -4.92
CA LEU A 365 -15.76 -18.52 -4.71
C LEU A 365 -15.71 -17.80 -6.06
N ALA A 366 -16.44 -16.70 -6.17
CA ALA A 366 -16.25 -15.79 -7.28
C ALA A 366 -14.99 -14.97 -7.06
N VAL A 367 -14.23 -14.72 -8.13
CA VAL A 367 -13.06 -13.83 -8.11
C VAL A 367 -13.17 -12.80 -9.22
N VAL A 368 -12.67 -11.60 -8.97
CA VAL A 368 -12.41 -10.56 -9.96
C VAL A 368 -10.97 -10.10 -9.85
N ASN A 369 -10.40 -9.67 -10.97
CA ASN A 369 -9.00 -9.25 -11.03
C ASN A 369 -8.89 -7.84 -11.60
N VAL A 370 -8.22 -6.97 -10.84
CA VAL A 370 -7.84 -5.61 -11.24
C VAL A 370 -6.46 -5.30 -10.65
N PHE A 371 -5.42 -5.23 -11.45
CA PHE A 371 -4.06 -5.29 -10.92
C PHE A 371 -3.01 -4.55 -11.77
N HIS A 372 -1.86 -4.25 -11.13
CA HIS A 372 -0.68 -3.65 -11.77
C HIS A 372 0.10 -4.71 -12.52
N ALA A 373 -0.29 -4.96 -13.77
CA ALA A 373 0.29 -6.05 -14.54
C ALA A 373 1.74 -5.78 -14.93
N GLY A 374 2.12 -4.52 -15.09
CA GLY A 374 3.45 -4.12 -15.56
C GLY A 374 4.60 -4.56 -14.64
N ASP A 375 4.40 -4.58 -13.33
CA ASP A 375 5.39 -5.03 -12.34
C ASP A 375 5.11 -6.44 -11.78
N GLY A 376 4.04 -7.09 -12.27
CA GLY A 376 3.67 -8.44 -11.86
C GLY A 376 2.89 -8.49 -10.54
N ASN A 377 2.37 -7.37 -10.08
CA ASN A 377 1.62 -7.28 -8.83
C ASN A 377 0.13 -7.58 -9.06
N LEU A 378 -0.28 -8.78 -8.65
CA LEU A 378 -1.64 -9.29 -8.77
C LEU A 378 -2.50 -8.86 -7.58
N HIS A 379 -3.73 -8.42 -7.85
CA HIS A 379 -4.74 -8.08 -6.84
C HIS A 379 -6.04 -8.87 -7.06
N PRO A 380 -6.05 -10.20 -6.87
CA PRO A 380 -7.29 -10.97 -6.91
C PRO A 380 -8.18 -10.60 -5.73
N LEU A 381 -9.47 -10.35 -6.02
CA LEU A 381 -10.51 -10.09 -5.03
C LEU A 381 -11.42 -11.29 -4.96
N LEU A 382 -11.32 -12.07 -3.89
CA LEU A 382 -12.26 -13.16 -3.59
C LEU A 382 -13.55 -12.54 -3.08
N LEU A 383 -14.65 -12.77 -3.79
CA LEU A 383 -15.95 -12.17 -3.51
C LEU A 383 -16.81 -13.10 -2.66
N PHE A 384 -17.47 -12.55 -1.64
CA PHE A 384 -18.29 -13.37 -0.75
C PHE A 384 -19.39 -12.56 -0.05
N ASN A 385 -20.30 -13.28 0.63
CA ASN A 385 -21.26 -12.71 1.54
C ASN A 385 -20.92 -13.13 2.97
N GLY A 386 -20.47 -12.21 3.81
CA GLY A 386 -20.07 -12.46 5.19
C GLY A 386 -21.20 -13.05 6.10
N GLN A 387 -22.47 -13.05 5.64
CA GLN A 387 -23.57 -13.67 6.36
C GLN A 387 -23.69 -15.19 6.09
N GLU A 388 -22.94 -15.72 5.14
CA GLU A 388 -22.94 -17.16 4.84
C GLU A 388 -22.14 -17.93 5.92
N PRO A 389 -22.72 -18.96 6.55
CA PRO A 389 -22.01 -19.74 7.57
C PRO A 389 -20.75 -20.42 7.01
N GLY A 390 -19.61 -20.28 7.69
CA GLY A 390 -18.33 -20.89 7.31
C GLY A 390 -17.63 -20.22 6.13
N ILE A 391 -18.15 -19.11 5.59
CA ILE A 391 -17.57 -18.45 4.42
C ILE A 391 -16.16 -17.93 4.69
N TYR A 392 -15.91 -17.42 5.89
CA TYR A 392 -14.59 -16.87 6.24
C TYR A 392 -13.50 -17.94 6.21
N ASP A 393 -13.74 -19.13 6.76
CA ASP A 393 -12.79 -20.25 6.71
C ASP A 393 -12.47 -20.63 5.26
N ARG A 394 -13.50 -20.66 4.41
CA ARG A 394 -13.37 -20.99 2.99
C ARG A 394 -12.57 -19.92 2.24
N VAL A 395 -12.85 -18.66 2.46
CA VAL A 395 -12.14 -17.53 1.86
C VAL A 395 -10.66 -17.50 2.31
N HIS A 396 -10.41 -17.76 3.59
CA HIS A 396 -9.04 -17.86 4.12
C HIS A 396 -8.26 -19.00 3.52
N ALA A 397 -8.88 -20.20 3.41
CA ALA A 397 -8.23 -21.36 2.82
C ALA A 397 -7.89 -21.13 1.34
N ALA A 398 -8.78 -20.46 0.58
CA ALA A 398 -8.51 -20.06 -0.79
C ALA A 398 -7.37 -19.03 -0.86
N GLY A 399 -7.39 -18.03 0.02
CA GLY A 399 -6.34 -17.03 0.11
C GLY A 399 -4.96 -17.61 0.42
N ALA A 400 -4.89 -18.55 1.37
CA ALA A 400 -3.66 -19.28 1.67
C ALA A 400 -3.09 -20.00 0.45
N LYS A 401 -3.95 -20.67 -0.34
CA LYS A 401 -3.51 -21.32 -1.59
C LYS A 401 -3.05 -20.35 -2.66
N ILE A 402 -3.65 -19.17 -2.75
CA ILE A 402 -3.17 -18.10 -3.66
C ILE A 402 -1.76 -17.67 -3.27
N VAL A 403 -1.50 -17.46 -1.96
CA VAL A 403 -0.17 -17.12 -1.46
C VAL A 403 0.84 -18.22 -1.79
N GLU A 404 0.50 -19.50 -1.51
CA GLU A 404 1.36 -20.66 -1.83
C GLU A 404 1.67 -20.74 -3.33
N ALA A 405 0.67 -20.58 -4.19
CA ALA A 405 0.85 -20.61 -5.64
C ALA A 405 1.78 -19.47 -6.12
N SER A 406 1.64 -18.28 -5.55
CA SER A 406 2.47 -17.13 -5.88
C SER A 406 3.92 -17.34 -5.45
N LEU A 407 4.17 -17.84 -4.25
CA LEU A 407 5.51 -18.18 -3.78
C LEU A 407 6.14 -19.31 -4.60
N ALA A 408 5.37 -20.33 -4.97
CA ALA A 408 5.83 -21.41 -5.84
C ALA A 408 6.21 -20.93 -7.24
N ALA A 409 5.57 -19.88 -7.74
CA ALA A 409 5.92 -19.22 -8.99
C ALA A 409 7.22 -18.36 -8.88
N GLY A 410 7.83 -18.25 -7.70
CA GLY A 410 8.99 -17.41 -7.42
C GLY A 410 8.63 -15.97 -7.06
N GLY A 411 7.41 -15.75 -6.59
CA GLY A 411 6.89 -14.46 -6.17
C GLY A 411 7.22 -14.12 -4.71
N VAL A 412 6.58 -13.04 -4.22
CA VAL A 412 6.75 -12.53 -2.85
C VAL A 412 5.39 -12.29 -2.19
N LEU A 413 5.38 -12.17 -0.84
CA LEU A 413 4.16 -12.05 -0.05
C LEU A 413 3.38 -10.75 -0.27
N SER A 414 4.05 -9.65 -0.61
CA SER A 414 3.41 -8.35 -0.80
C SER A 414 4.15 -7.55 -1.86
N GLY A 415 3.39 -6.87 -2.74
CA GLY A 415 3.91 -5.88 -3.68
C GLY A 415 3.93 -4.48 -3.08
N GLU A 416 2.82 -4.08 -2.44
CA GLU A 416 2.67 -2.70 -1.96
C GLU A 416 1.84 -2.56 -0.67
N HIS A 417 1.00 -3.57 -0.29
CA HIS A 417 0.12 -3.44 0.88
C HIS A 417 0.87 -3.61 2.21
N GLY A 418 2.05 -4.23 2.21
CA GLY A 418 2.79 -4.61 3.40
C GLY A 418 2.39 -5.97 3.94
N ILE A 419 3.01 -6.36 5.04
CA ILE A 419 2.81 -7.64 5.71
C ILE A 419 1.73 -7.52 6.80
N GLY A 420 1.83 -6.49 7.66
CA GLY A 420 0.88 -6.20 8.73
C GLY A 420 0.63 -7.40 9.65
N VAL A 421 -0.65 -7.66 9.92
CA VAL A 421 -1.15 -8.88 10.56
C VAL A 421 -1.61 -9.93 9.54
N GLU A 422 -1.96 -9.49 8.35
CA GLU A 422 -2.53 -10.33 7.29
C GLU A 422 -1.56 -11.41 6.84
N LYS A 423 -0.36 -11.00 6.46
CA LYS A 423 0.63 -11.89 5.83
C LYS A 423 1.69 -12.39 6.79
N GLN A 424 1.69 -11.89 8.04
CA GLN A 424 2.58 -12.34 9.10
C GLN A 424 2.63 -13.88 9.23
N PRO A 425 1.51 -14.63 9.19
CA PRO A 425 1.54 -16.10 9.29
C PRO A 425 2.27 -16.78 8.13
N TYR A 426 2.41 -16.12 6.99
CA TYR A 426 3.05 -16.68 5.80
C TYR A 426 4.56 -16.37 5.70
N MET A 427 5.10 -15.54 6.60
CA MET A 427 6.51 -15.14 6.59
C MET A 427 7.46 -16.35 6.63
N HIS A 428 7.10 -17.42 7.35
CA HIS A 428 7.87 -18.66 7.39
C HIS A 428 7.91 -19.45 6.07
N GLN A 429 7.00 -19.16 5.13
CA GLN A 429 7.02 -19.80 3.82
C GLN A 429 8.02 -19.12 2.87
N MET A 430 8.36 -17.85 3.13
CA MET A 430 9.27 -17.06 2.31
C MET A 430 10.67 -16.94 2.92
N PHE A 431 10.77 -16.87 4.24
CA PHE A 431 12.01 -16.60 4.98
C PHE A 431 12.37 -17.79 5.87
N SER A 432 13.67 -18.12 5.93
CA SER A 432 14.20 -19.07 6.89
C SER A 432 14.13 -18.50 8.31
N ASN A 433 14.28 -19.37 9.33
CA ASN A 433 14.38 -18.91 10.72
C ASN A 433 15.55 -17.95 10.92
N ASP A 434 16.70 -18.20 10.28
CA ASP A 434 17.87 -17.33 10.38
C ASP A 434 17.58 -15.94 9.77
N ASP A 435 16.83 -15.86 8.66
CA ASP A 435 16.41 -14.58 8.05
C ASP A 435 15.47 -13.82 9.00
N LEU A 436 14.50 -14.50 9.61
CA LEU A 436 13.56 -13.90 10.56
C LEU A 436 14.28 -13.42 11.83
N ASP A 437 15.24 -14.19 12.35
CA ASP A 437 16.09 -13.78 13.49
C ASP A 437 16.90 -12.52 13.17
N HIS A 438 17.41 -12.37 11.93
CA HIS A 438 18.11 -11.15 11.52
C HIS A 438 17.18 -9.95 11.40
N GLN A 439 15.97 -10.14 10.87
CA GLN A 439 14.95 -9.09 10.82
C GLN A 439 14.56 -8.64 12.25
N GLU A 440 14.43 -9.58 13.19
CA GLU A 440 14.14 -9.25 14.59
C GLU A 440 15.30 -8.49 15.27
N ARG A 441 16.55 -8.90 15.03
CA ARG A 441 17.73 -8.17 15.55
C ARG A 441 17.78 -6.74 15.02
N LEU A 442 17.41 -6.54 13.74
CA LEU A 442 17.32 -5.21 13.15
C LEU A 442 16.25 -4.38 13.86
N ARG A 443 15.07 -4.95 14.06
CA ARG A 443 14.00 -4.28 14.83
C ARG A 443 14.48 -3.91 16.24
N HIS A 444 15.14 -4.81 16.94
CA HIS A 444 15.70 -4.56 18.28
C HIS A 444 16.75 -3.43 18.31
N ALA A 445 17.48 -3.21 17.21
CA ALA A 445 18.42 -2.09 17.13
C ALA A 445 17.71 -0.73 17.12
N PHE A 446 16.49 -0.65 16.55
CA PHE A 446 15.67 0.55 16.55
C PHE A 446 14.74 0.65 17.77
N ASP A 447 14.22 -0.47 18.25
CA ASP A 447 13.22 -0.54 19.33
C ASP A 447 13.53 -1.72 20.27
N PRO A 448 14.50 -1.59 21.18
CA PRO A 448 14.88 -2.66 22.11
C PRO A 448 13.74 -3.16 23.01
N ALA A 449 12.78 -2.30 23.30
CA ALA A 449 11.63 -2.61 24.15
C ALA A 449 10.40 -3.11 23.38
N CYS A 450 10.47 -3.17 22.06
CA CYS A 450 9.37 -3.59 21.16
C CYS A 450 8.05 -2.88 21.43
N ARG A 451 8.11 -1.55 21.57
CA ARG A 451 6.96 -0.70 21.89
C ARG A 451 6.35 -0.01 20.69
N SER A 452 7.08 0.07 19.56
CA SER A 452 6.59 0.67 18.32
C SER A 452 5.84 -0.37 17.50
N ASN A 453 4.56 -0.15 17.32
CA ASN A 453 3.62 -0.98 16.54
C ASN A 453 3.83 -2.50 16.72
N PRO A 454 3.77 -3.04 17.94
CA PRO A 454 4.08 -4.44 18.21
C PRO A 454 3.06 -5.40 17.60
N GLY A 455 3.48 -6.65 17.34
CA GLY A 455 2.61 -7.73 16.83
C GLY A 455 2.33 -7.65 15.33
N LYS A 456 3.16 -6.91 14.58
CA LYS A 456 3.10 -6.79 13.12
C LYS A 456 4.33 -7.43 12.48
N VAL A 457 4.21 -7.77 11.20
CA VAL A 457 5.27 -8.23 10.29
C VAL A 457 5.98 -9.49 10.78
N ILE A 458 6.75 -9.45 11.86
CA ILE A 458 7.56 -10.56 12.36
C ILE A 458 6.67 -11.58 13.06
N PRO A 459 6.70 -12.89 12.68
CA PRO A 459 5.82 -13.92 13.22
C PRO A 459 6.07 -14.18 14.72
N VAL A 460 5.05 -14.76 15.38
CA VAL A 460 5.16 -15.19 16.79
C VAL A 460 6.21 -16.29 16.93
N GLY A 461 7.09 -16.16 17.92
CA GLY A 461 8.26 -17.04 18.13
C GLY A 461 9.56 -16.41 17.63
N HIS A 462 9.47 -15.42 16.75
CA HIS A 462 10.55 -14.55 16.29
C HIS A 462 10.26 -13.08 16.60
N SER A 463 9.18 -12.76 17.30
CA SER A 463 8.81 -11.38 17.62
C SER A 463 8.94 -11.10 19.11
N CYS A 464 9.29 -9.86 19.45
CA CYS A 464 9.23 -9.32 20.80
C CYS A 464 7.83 -9.42 21.44
N ALA A 465 6.83 -9.82 20.68
CA ALA A 465 5.44 -9.93 21.08
C ALA A 465 5.07 -11.29 21.69
N ASP A 466 5.99 -12.05 22.28
CA ASP A 466 5.68 -13.19 23.15
C ASP A 466 4.85 -12.82 24.40
N ILE A 467 4.37 -11.59 24.43
CA ILE A 467 3.36 -11.16 25.37
C ILE A 467 2.02 -11.73 24.86
N GLN A 468 1.54 -12.80 25.52
CA GLN A 468 0.26 -13.47 25.20
C GLN A 468 -0.94 -12.52 25.04
N SER A 469 -0.86 -11.30 25.59
CA SER A 469 -1.87 -10.23 25.47
C SER A 469 -1.89 -9.49 24.14
N LEU A 470 -0.90 -9.72 23.25
CA LEU A 470 -0.78 -9.04 21.95
C LEU A 470 -1.14 -9.95 20.77
N ARG A 471 -1.58 -11.17 21.02
CA ARG A 471 -2.06 -12.05 19.93
C ARG A 471 -3.39 -11.52 19.41
N ALA A 472 -3.42 -11.17 18.13
CA ALA A 472 -4.67 -11.16 17.40
C ALA A 472 -5.17 -12.61 17.38
N THR A 473 -6.21 -12.94 18.13
CA THR A 473 -6.82 -14.27 18.02
C THR A 473 -7.61 -14.33 16.73
N PRO A 474 -7.53 -15.41 15.95
CA PRO A 474 -8.34 -15.59 14.73
C PRO A 474 -9.84 -15.40 14.98
N GLU A 475 -10.32 -15.66 16.19
CA GLU A 475 -11.74 -15.53 16.59
C GLU A 475 -12.22 -14.08 16.74
N GLY A 476 -11.32 -13.09 16.78
CA GLY A 476 -11.66 -11.66 16.90
C GLY A 476 -11.38 -10.83 15.66
N VAL A 477 -10.84 -11.44 14.62
CA VAL A 477 -10.32 -10.74 13.42
C VAL A 477 -11.42 -10.53 12.36
N TRP A 478 -12.53 -11.25 12.45
CA TRP A 478 -13.62 -11.25 11.47
C TRP A 478 -14.98 -10.89 12.08
N GLY A 479 -15.02 -10.00 13.04
CA GLY A 479 -16.27 -9.52 13.64
C GLY A 479 -17.02 -8.51 12.77
#